data_26d6e5cfe5f15e79b1d788b1dc69e2db
#
_entry.id   26d6e5cfe5f15e79b1d788b1dc69e2db
#
_cell.length_a   1.000
_cell.length_b   1.000
_cell.length_c   1.000
_cell.angle_alpha   90.00
_cell.angle_beta   90.00
_cell.angle_gamma   90.00
#
_symmetry.space_group_name_H-M   'P 1'
#
loop_
_entity.id
_entity.type
_entity.pdbx_description
1 polymer ?
#
loop_
_entity_poly.entity_id
_entity_poly.type
_entity_poly.pdbx_seq_one_letter_code
_entity_poly.pdbx_strand_id
1 'polypeptide(L)'
;MNKNCVKCLTAAIIAATVCAVISCASTPKEISSDMTAREIVQQAQTAYDNGNTALAEKYYTILLQRYGTDTAVYVEGRYEIAHLYVKGKKYREAVPILKEIISIYATATPGTLPGAYNKLAKNELSRIPKAYVNETPSEATGVSD
;
A
#
# COMPACT_ATOMS: atom_id res chain seq x y z
N MET A 1 60.50 -0.32 22.84
CA MET A 1 59.18 -0.53 22.23
C MET A 1 58.90 0.65 21.33
N ASN A 2 58.92 0.47 20.03
CA ASN A 2 59.03 1.55 19.04
C ASN A 2 57.64 2.17 18.78
N LYS A 3 57.47 3.44 19.10
CA LYS A 3 56.21 4.21 18.97
C LYS A 3 55.65 4.25 17.52
N ASN A 4 56.48 3.90 16.54
CA ASN A 4 56.09 3.87 15.11
C ASN A 4 55.36 2.58 14.74
N CYS A 5 55.54 1.50 15.48
CA CYS A 5 54.86 0.21 15.19
C CYS A 5 53.37 0.24 15.62
N VAL A 6 53.04 0.98 16.67
CA VAL A 6 51.68 1.12 17.16
C VAL A 6 50.82 1.99 16.22
N LYS A 7 51.42 3.00 15.57
CA LYS A 7 50.72 3.85 14.57
C LYS A 7 50.39 3.15 13.30
N CYS A 8 51.23 2.18 12.88
CA CYS A 8 50.93 1.37 11.68
C CYS A 8 49.83 0.33 11.94
N LEU A 9 49.75 -0.20 13.17
CA LEU A 9 48.69 -1.17 13.53
C LEU A 9 47.28 -0.54 13.61
N THR A 10 47.19 0.70 14.10
CA THR A 10 45.91 1.43 14.21
C THR A 10 45.41 1.91 12.85
N ALA A 11 46.28 2.20 11.89
CA ALA A 11 45.89 2.60 10.53
C ALA A 11 45.31 1.41 9.69
N ALA A 12 45.76 0.19 9.98
CA ALA A 12 45.31 -1.00 9.27
C ALA A 12 43.92 -1.49 9.71
N ILE A 13 43.47 -1.16 10.93
CA ILE A 13 42.18 -1.59 11.49
C ILE A 13 41.03 -0.70 11.02
N ILE A 14 41.30 0.56 10.67
CA ILE A 14 40.26 1.51 10.20
C ILE A 14 39.89 1.28 8.75
N ALA A 15 40.74 0.66 7.93
CA ALA A 15 40.46 0.39 6.52
C ALA A 15 39.57 -0.83 6.27
N ALA A 16 39.32 -1.68 7.26
CA ALA A 16 38.56 -2.92 7.09
C ALA A 16 37.07 -2.82 7.42
N THR A 17 36.56 -1.67 7.89
CA THR A 17 35.17 -1.55 8.40
C THR A 17 34.20 -0.83 7.46
N VAL A 18 34.58 -0.53 6.20
CA VAL A 18 33.75 0.27 5.28
C VAL A 18 33.05 -0.58 4.20
N CYS A 19 33.12 -1.91 4.22
CA CYS A 19 32.57 -2.78 3.18
C CYS A 19 31.45 -3.68 3.67
N ALA A 20 30.33 -3.16 4.16
CA ALA A 20 29.13 -4.00 4.38
C ALA A 20 27.81 -3.23 4.41
N VAL A 21 27.62 -2.25 3.54
CA VAL A 21 26.26 -1.75 3.24
C VAL A 21 26.03 -1.84 1.72
N ILE A 22 26.16 -3.05 1.16
CA ILE A 22 25.47 -3.35 -0.08
C ILE A 22 24.02 -3.57 0.33
N SER A 23 23.29 -2.46 0.47
CA SER A 23 21.83 -2.48 0.47
C SER A 23 21.44 -3.16 -0.83
N CYS A 24 20.92 -4.38 -0.74
CA CYS A 24 20.20 -5.01 -1.83
C CYS A 24 18.99 -4.11 -2.13
N ALA A 25 19.17 -3.08 -2.94
CA ALA A 25 18.10 -2.46 -3.67
C ALA A 25 17.61 -3.53 -4.65
N SER A 26 16.70 -4.39 -4.20
CA SER A 26 15.97 -5.29 -5.06
C SER A 26 15.28 -4.40 -6.08
N THR A 27 15.78 -4.38 -7.31
CA THR A 27 15.04 -3.80 -8.43
C THR A 27 13.64 -4.38 -8.39
N PRO A 28 12.58 -3.55 -8.44
CA PRO A 28 11.21 -4.07 -8.40
C PRO A 28 11.08 -5.08 -9.54
N LYS A 29 10.89 -6.36 -9.18
CA LYS A 29 10.65 -7.40 -10.17
C LYS A 29 9.44 -6.95 -10.98
N GLU A 30 9.61 -6.85 -12.29
CA GLU A 30 8.52 -6.47 -13.18
C GLU A 30 7.36 -7.45 -12.95
N ILE A 31 6.16 -6.90 -12.72
CA ILE A 31 4.99 -7.73 -12.40
C ILE A 31 4.57 -8.43 -13.68
N SER A 32 4.81 -9.75 -13.74
CA SER A 32 4.55 -10.56 -14.94
C SER A 32 3.12 -10.33 -15.46
N SER A 33 2.99 -10.26 -16.79
CA SER A 33 1.70 -10.13 -17.47
C SER A 33 0.78 -11.32 -17.24
N ASP A 34 1.35 -12.49 -16.92
CA ASP A 34 0.64 -13.78 -16.85
C ASP A 34 0.04 -14.06 -15.47
N MET A 35 0.29 -13.16 -14.48
CA MET A 35 -0.24 -13.34 -13.13
C MET A 35 -1.77 -13.26 -13.11
N THR A 36 -2.40 -14.24 -12.50
CA THR A 36 -3.83 -14.24 -12.20
C THR A 36 -4.18 -13.20 -11.12
N ALA A 37 -5.47 -12.84 -11.01
CA ALA A 37 -5.94 -11.93 -9.97
C ALA A 37 -5.53 -12.40 -8.57
N ARG A 38 -5.68 -13.70 -8.28
CA ARG A 38 -5.31 -14.29 -7.00
C ARG A 38 -3.81 -14.16 -6.68
N GLU A 39 -2.95 -14.40 -7.66
CA GLU A 39 -1.50 -14.26 -7.50
C GLU A 39 -1.10 -12.81 -7.24
N ILE A 40 -1.74 -11.85 -7.92
CA ILE A 40 -1.50 -10.44 -7.69
C ILE A 40 -1.90 -10.05 -6.26
N VAL A 41 -3.08 -10.48 -5.79
CA VAL A 41 -3.53 -10.24 -4.41
C VAL A 41 -2.55 -10.85 -3.40
N GLN A 42 -2.09 -12.09 -3.62
CA GLN A 42 -1.12 -12.73 -2.74
C GLN A 42 0.22 -11.98 -2.67
N GLN A 43 0.71 -11.48 -3.82
CA GLN A 43 1.92 -10.67 -3.85
C GLN A 43 1.74 -9.32 -3.16
N ALA A 44 0.57 -8.69 -3.30
CA ALA A 44 0.22 -7.46 -2.59
C ALA A 44 0.24 -7.67 -1.07
N GLN A 45 -0.41 -8.73 -0.59
CA GLN A 45 -0.41 -9.08 0.83
C GLN A 45 0.99 -9.37 1.35
N THR A 46 1.79 -10.16 0.61
CA THR A 46 3.18 -10.43 0.96
C THR A 46 4.02 -9.15 1.03
N ALA A 47 3.82 -8.22 0.09
CA ALA A 47 4.51 -6.93 0.11
C ALA A 47 4.12 -6.10 1.34
N TYR A 48 2.83 -6.11 1.69
CA TYR A 48 2.33 -5.42 2.88
C TYR A 48 2.89 -6.00 4.18
N ASP A 49 2.88 -7.33 4.33
CA ASP A 49 3.42 -8.03 5.50
C ASP A 49 4.92 -7.79 5.70
N ASN A 50 5.64 -7.59 4.58
CA ASN A 50 7.04 -7.18 4.60
C ASN A 50 7.26 -5.66 4.82
N GLY A 51 6.20 -4.90 5.13
CA GLY A 51 6.25 -3.46 5.38
C GLY A 51 6.38 -2.59 4.12
N ASN A 52 6.34 -3.19 2.92
CA ASN A 52 6.43 -2.46 1.66
C ASN A 52 5.04 -2.05 1.15
N THR A 53 4.43 -1.08 1.82
CA THR A 53 3.09 -0.57 1.50
C THR A 53 3.00 -0.02 0.07
N ALA A 54 4.05 0.65 -0.41
CA ALA A 54 4.07 1.21 -1.77
C ALA A 54 4.03 0.10 -2.84
N LEU A 55 4.72 -1.01 -2.61
CA LEU A 55 4.67 -2.16 -3.50
C LEU A 55 3.31 -2.87 -3.43
N ALA A 56 2.72 -3.00 -2.25
CA ALA A 56 1.37 -3.54 -2.09
C ALA A 56 0.34 -2.71 -2.87
N GLU A 57 0.37 -1.39 -2.74
CA GLU A 57 -0.51 -0.46 -3.48
C GLU A 57 -0.32 -0.62 -5.00
N LYS A 58 0.93 -0.76 -5.48
CA LYS A 58 1.23 -1.01 -6.90
C LYS A 58 0.59 -2.32 -7.39
N TYR A 59 0.68 -3.41 -6.62
CA TYR A 59 0.03 -4.68 -6.98
C TYR A 59 -1.49 -4.55 -7.06
N TYR A 60 -2.14 -3.92 -6.07
CA TYR A 60 -3.58 -3.69 -6.11
C TYR A 60 -4.01 -2.77 -7.26
N THR A 61 -3.20 -1.77 -7.61
CA THR A 61 -3.44 -0.94 -8.79
C THR A 61 -3.41 -1.76 -10.08
N ILE A 62 -2.45 -2.66 -10.23
CA ILE A 62 -2.36 -3.58 -11.37
C ILE A 62 -3.52 -4.57 -11.39
N LEU A 63 -3.95 -5.07 -10.22
CA LEU A 63 -5.15 -5.89 -10.10
C LEU A 63 -6.36 -5.19 -10.71
N LEU A 64 -6.59 -3.93 -10.32
CA LEU A 64 -7.70 -3.13 -10.84
C LEU A 64 -7.58 -2.86 -12.35
N GLN A 65 -6.38 -2.59 -12.85
CA GLN A 65 -6.15 -2.36 -14.28
C GLN A 65 -6.43 -3.60 -15.13
N ARG A 66 -6.07 -4.79 -14.65
CA ARG A 66 -6.20 -6.04 -15.41
C ARG A 66 -7.55 -6.71 -15.24
N TYR A 67 -8.10 -6.67 -14.03
CA TYR A 67 -9.26 -7.48 -13.63
C TYR A 67 -10.41 -6.65 -13.05
N GLY A 68 -10.31 -5.32 -13.03
CA GLY A 68 -11.31 -4.44 -12.43
C GLY A 68 -12.64 -4.35 -13.19
N THR A 69 -12.77 -5.02 -14.35
CA THR A 69 -14.06 -5.22 -15.02
C THR A 69 -14.97 -6.20 -14.28
N ASP A 70 -14.39 -7.12 -13.50
CA ASP A 70 -15.13 -7.93 -12.54
C ASP A 70 -15.38 -7.09 -11.28
N THR A 71 -16.67 -6.83 -11.00
CA THR A 71 -17.06 -5.98 -9.87
C THR A 71 -16.62 -6.54 -8.52
N ALA A 72 -16.53 -7.86 -8.35
CA ALA A 72 -16.08 -8.47 -7.12
C ALA A 72 -14.58 -8.21 -6.91
N VAL A 73 -13.76 -8.38 -7.95
CA VAL A 73 -12.33 -8.07 -7.93
C VAL A 73 -12.09 -6.57 -7.75
N TYR A 74 -12.93 -5.75 -8.41
CA TYR A 74 -12.85 -4.30 -8.27
C TYR A 74 -13.05 -3.87 -6.81
N VAL A 75 -14.13 -4.34 -6.18
CA VAL A 75 -14.44 -4.01 -4.78
C VAL A 75 -13.34 -4.49 -3.84
N GLU A 76 -12.81 -5.71 -4.06
CA GLU A 76 -11.66 -6.22 -3.29
C GLU A 76 -10.45 -5.30 -3.42
N GLY A 77 -9.98 -5.04 -4.63
CA GLY A 77 -8.78 -4.22 -4.85
C GLY A 77 -8.93 -2.78 -4.34
N ARG A 78 -10.12 -2.19 -4.51
CA ARG A 78 -10.43 -0.84 -3.98
C ARG A 78 -10.42 -0.83 -2.46
N TYR A 79 -11.02 -1.85 -1.83
CA TYR A 79 -11.01 -1.96 -0.37
C TYR A 79 -9.58 -2.07 0.18
N GLU A 80 -8.75 -2.93 -0.41
CA GLU A 80 -7.38 -3.12 0.05
C GLU A 80 -6.54 -1.82 -0.08
N ILE A 81 -6.68 -1.07 -1.17
CA ILE A 81 -6.05 0.25 -1.32
C ILE A 81 -6.55 1.22 -0.23
N ALA A 82 -7.87 1.28 0.01
CA ALA A 82 -8.42 2.14 1.06
C ALA A 82 -7.90 1.73 2.44
N HIS A 83 -7.76 0.42 2.71
CA HIS A 83 -7.20 -0.10 3.95
C HIS A 83 -5.75 0.33 4.15
N LEU A 84 -4.90 0.25 3.10
CA LEU A 84 -3.53 0.77 3.15
C LEU A 84 -3.51 2.27 3.50
N TYR A 85 -4.41 3.06 2.92
CA TYR A 85 -4.52 4.49 3.20
C TYR A 85 -4.98 4.77 4.64
N VAL A 86 -5.97 4.02 5.16
CA VAL A 86 -6.38 4.13 6.56
C VAL A 86 -5.23 3.81 7.51
N LYS A 87 -4.48 2.73 7.26
CA LYS A 87 -3.29 2.35 8.04
C LYS A 87 -2.21 3.43 7.98
N GLY A 88 -2.03 4.07 6.84
CA GLY A 88 -1.11 5.19 6.63
C GLY A 88 -1.64 6.54 7.12
N LYS A 89 -2.86 6.60 7.70
CA LYS A 89 -3.57 7.83 8.09
C LYS A 89 -3.83 8.81 6.94
N LYS A 90 -3.81 8.32 5.71
CA LYS A 90 -4.18 9.06 4.49
C LYS A 90 -5.71 9.06 4.34
N TYR A 91 -6.40 9.72 5.28
CA TYR A 91 -7.86 9.62 5.35
C TYR A 91 -8.58 10.31 4.20
N ARG A 92 -8.01 11.39 3.64
CA ARG A 92 -8.59 12.09 2.49
C ARG A 92 -8.67 11.21 1.24
N GLU A 93 -7.68 10.34 1.07
CA GLU A 93 -7.61 9.38 -0.01
C GLU A 93 -8.50 8.16 0.26
N ALA A 94 -8.58 7.71 1.52
CA ALA A 94 -9.35 6.52 1.90
C ALA A 94 -10.86 6.75 1.84
N VAL A 95 -11.35 7.89 2.35
CA VAL A 95 -12.78 8.16 2.52
C VAL A 95 -13.57 8.06 1.21
N PRO A 96 -13.16 8.67 0.08
CA PRO A 96 -13.91 8.56 -1.17
C PRO A 96 -13.99 7.11 -1.65
N ILE A 97 -12.94 6.32 -1.50
CA ILE A 97 -12.91 4.91 -1.90
C ILE A 97 -13.87 4.08 -1.05
N LEU A 98 -13.87 4.28 0.26
CA LEU A 98 -14.79 3.57 1.16
C LEU A 98 -16.25 3.92 0.89
N LYS A 99 -16.56 5.19 0.61
CA LYS A 99 -17.90 5.64 0.22
C LYS A 99 -18.32 5.06 -1.13
N GLU A 100 -17.41 4.99 -2.10
CA GLU A 100 -17.63 4.35 -3.40
C GLU A 100 -18.04 2.88 -3.24
N ILE A 101 -17.27 2.10 -2.46
CA ILE A 101 -17.58 0.69 -2.18
C ILE A 101 -19.00 0.57 -1.59
N ILE A 102 -19.32 1.36 -0.57
CA ILE A 102 -20.65 1.33 0.08
C ILE A 102 -21.75 1.63 -0.94
N SER A 103 -21.52 2.58 -1.86
CA SER A 103 -22.47 2.95 -2.92
C SER A 103 -22.68 1.81 -3.92
N ILE A 104 -21.61 1.11 -4.32
CA ILE A 104 -21.70 -0.08 -5.20
C ILE A 104 -22.62 -1.13 -4.57
N TYR A 105 -22.45 -1.42 -3.27
CA TYR A 105 -23.33 -2.39 -2.59
C TYR A 105 -24.77 -1.91 -2.43
N ALA A 106 -25.01 -0.61 -2.37
CA ALA A 106 -26.36 -0.05 -2.27
C ALA A 106 -27.18 -0.26 -3.56
N THR A 107 -26.50 -0.38 -4.71
CA THR A 107 -27.11 -0.55 -6.04
C THR A 107 -27.01 -1.98 -6.59
N ALA A 108 -26.15 -2.81 -6.01
CA ALA A 108 -25.97 -4.19 -6.44
C ALA A 108 -27.13 -5.08 -6.03
N THR A 109 -27.44 -6.08 -6.87
CA THR A 109 -28.40 -7.13 -6.52
C THR A 109 -27.88 -7.92 -5.31
N PRO A 110 -28.71 -8.14 -4.26
CA PRO A 110 -28.31 -8.89 -3.09
C PRO A 110 -27.70 -10.28 -3.46
N GLY A 111 -26.55 -10.57 -2.86
CA GLY A 111 -25.86 -11.85 -3.07
C GLY A 111 -24.94 -11.93 -4.29
N THR A 112 -24.87 -10.91 -5.15
CA THR A 112 -23.97 -10.90 -6.32
C THR A 112 -22.55 -10.52 -6.00
N LEU A 113 -22.31 -9.84 -4.88
CA LEU A 113 -20.98 -9.41 -4.44
C LEU A 113 -20.59 -10.06 -3.10
N PRO A 114 -19.26 -10.26 -2.85
CA PRO A 114 -18.78 -10.78 -1.58
C PRO A 114 -19.21 -9.87 -0.41
N GLY A 115 -20.10 -10.34 0.46
CA GLY A 115 -20.73 -9.53 1.51
C GLY A 115 -19.79 -8.90 2.53
N ALA A 116 -18.54 -9.39 2.62
CA ALA A 116 -17.56 -8.92 3.58
C ALA A 116 -17.17 -7.45 3.38
N TYR A 117 -16.92 -7.02 2.15
CA TYR A 117 -16.34 -5.71 1.86
C TYR A 117 -17.27 -4.54 2.18
N ASN A 118 -18.59 -4.70 2.06
CA ASN A 118 -19.55 -3.67 2.51
C ASN A 118 -19.40 -3.41 4.01
N LYS A 119 -19.37 -4.49 4.81
CA LYS A 119 -19.20 -4.39 6.26
C LYS A 119 -17.84 -3.83 6.64
N LEU A 120 -16.80 -4.28 5.97
CA LEU A 120 -15.42 -3.83 6.20
C LEU A 120 -15.29 -2.33 5.87
N ALA A 121 -15.80 -1.87 4.71
CA ALA A 121 -15.76 -0.47 4.33
C ALA A 121 -16.51 0.43 5.33
N LYS A 122 -17.69 0.02 5.78
CA LYS A 122 -18.45 0.75 6.82
C LYS A 122 -17.69 0.83 8.15
N ASN A 123 -17.06 -0.28 8.56
CA ASN A 123 -16.27 -0.34 9.79
C ASN A 123 -15.03 0.57 9.71
N GLU A 124 -14.30 0.55 8.59
CA GLU A 124 -13.15 1.45 8.39
C GLU A 124 -13.61 2.92 8.41
N LEU A 125 -14.66 3.25 7.67
CA LEU A 125 -15.19 4.61 7.60
C LEU A 125 -15.62 5.13 8.99
N SER A 126 -16.19 4.26 9.84
CA SER A 126 -16.62 4.63 11.20
C SER A 126 -15.45 4.95 12.15
N ARG A 127 -14.24 4.47 11.85
CA ARG A 127 -13.01 4.69 12.63
C ARG A 127 -12.26 5.94 12.21
N ILE A 128 -12.55 6.46 11.03
CA ILE A 128 -11.91 7.69 10.51
C ILE A 128 -12.48 8.90 11.26
N PRO A 129 -11.64 9.88 11.65
CA PRO A 129 -12.12 11.11 12.28
C PRO A 129 -13.17 11.81 11.42
N LYS A 130 -14.27 12.26 12.04
CA LYS A 130 -15.43 12.83 11.34
C LYS A 130 -15.11 14.05 10.46
N ALA A 131 -14.07 14.79 10.81
CA ALA A 131 -13.57 15.90 10.00
C ALA A 131 -13.31 15.48 8.55
N TYR A 132 -12.63 14.34 8.34
CA TYR A 132 -12.33 13.82 7.00
C TYR A 132 -13.53 13.18 6.31
N VAL A 133 -14.45 12.58 7.08
CA VAL A 133 -15.64 11.91 6.52
C VAL A 133 -16.62 12.93 5.94
N ASN A 134 -16.68 14.13 6.52
CA ASN A 134 -17.61 15.18 6.15
C ASN A 134 -17.03 16.18 5.12
N GLU A 135 -15.74 16.09 4.80
CA GLU A 135 -15.14 16.90 3.73
C GLU A 135 -15.83 16.57 2.39
N THR A 136 -16.33 17.60 1.71
CA THR A 136 -16.80 17.48 0.34
C THR A 136 -15.59 17.48 -0.60
N PRO A 137 -15.60 16.72 -1.71
CA PRO A 137 -14.45 16.62 -2.64
C PRO A 137 -13.96 17.96 -3.22
N SER A 138 -14.73 19.05 -3.05
CA SER A 138 -14.44 20.38 -3.59
C SER A 138 -13.39 21.17 -2.78
N GLU A 139 -13.05 20.74 -1.54
CA GLU A 139 -12.12 21.54 -0.70
C GLU A 139 -10.66 21.04 -0.77
N ALA A 140 -10.39 19.96 -1.52
CA ALA A 140 -9.06 19.38 -1.64
C ALA A 140 -8.12 20.11 -2.63
N THR A 141 -8.59 21.14 -3.36
CA THR A 141 -7.79 21.95 -4.28
C THR A 141 -7.54 23.36 -3.74
N GLY A 142 -7.20 23.47 -2.47
CA GLY A 142 -6.58 24.67 -1.91
C GLY A 142 -5.13 24.74 -2.36
N VAL A 143 -4.92 25.17 -3.59
CA VAL A 143 -3.61 25.67 -4.06
C VAL A 143 -3.39 26.98 -3.31
N SER A 144 -2.43 26.98 -2.40
CA SER A 144 -1.83 28.22 -1.89
C SER A 144 -0.96 28.81 -2.98
N ASP A 145 -1.34 30.01 -3.45
CA ASP A 145 -0.48 30.95 -4.18
C ASP A 145 0.75 31.35 -3.35
#